data_8bb0d53e690c73d5a37a3b1900b11ac6
#
_entry.id   8bb0d53e690c73d5a37a3b1900b11ac6
#
_cell.length_a   1.000
_cell.length_b   1.000
_cell.length_c   1.000
_cell.angle_alpha   90.00
_cell.angle_beta   90.00
_cell.angle_gamma   90.00
#
_symmetry.space_group_name_H-M   'P 1'
#
loop_
_entity.id
_entity.type
_entity.pdbx_description
1 polymer ?
#
loop_
_entity_poly.entity_id
_entity_poly.type
_entity_poly.pdbx_seq_one_letter_code
_entity_poly.pdbx_strand_id
1 'polypeptide(L)'
;DAQESRGLGDVYKRQVLNGITSRDILTPEAIRNAIMVLMATGGSTNCVIHTLAIAHEIGLDSKTVMGWFEEYGNNIPLICRINPASKEFDAEDFYKAGGIPEVQRQMKPLLYNDCMTVTGKTIGENAAACRSLYPKNPEVITSLEKPFSTLAGLAIMHGNLAPDTAVAKPAAVAEEVRHFTGKAICFDSEDAVSDAIAKQLIKPGHVVVV
;
A
#
# COMPACT_ATOMS: atom_id res chain seq x y z
N ASP A 1 -0.63 23.29 4.74
CA ASP A 1 -0.50 24.75 4.64
C ASP A 1 -1.50 25.36 3.64
N ALA A 2 -1.82 26.69 3.83
CA ALA A 2 -2.83 27.39 3.05
C ALA A 2 -2.56 27.38 1.52
N GLN A 3 -1.33 27.18 1.11
CA GLN A 3 -0.94 27.11 -0.31
C GLN A 3 -1.21 25.73 -0.91
N GLU A 4 -1.07 24.65 -0.15
CA GLU A 4 -1.45 23.29 -0.55
C GLU A 4 -2.98 23.16 -0.63
N SER A 5 -3.71 23.73 0.33
CA SER A 5 -5.18 23.74 0.30
C SER A 5 -5.74 24.58 -0.85
N ARG A 6 -5.04 25.63 -1.30
CA ARG A 6 -5.40 26.37 -2.52
C ARG A 6 -5.19 25.52 -3.77
N GLY A 7 -4.10 24.75 -3.87
CA GLY A 7 -3.84 23.85 -4.98
C GLY A 7 -4.92 22.79 -5.14
N LEU A 8 -5.34 22.15 -4.04
CA LEU A 8 -6.44 21.18 -4.04
C LEU A 8 -7.77 21.81 -4.46
N GLY A 9 -8.08 23.02 -3.96
CA GLY A 9 -9.27 23.76 -4.38
C GLY A 9 -9.33 24.04 -5.87
N ASP A 10 -8.20 24.34 -6.49
CA ASP A 10 -8.13 24.57 -7.93
C ASP A 10 -8.27 23.26 -8.73
N VAL A 11 -7.79 22.15 -8.22
CA VAL A 11 -7.90 20.83 -8.88
C VAL A 11 -9.37 20.43 -9.01
N TYR A 12 -10.14 20.38 -7.93
CA TYR A 12 -11.54 19.94 -8.03
C TYR A 12 -12.45 20.95 -8.73
N LYS A 13 -12.15 22.26 -8.68
CA LYS A 13 -12.87 23.25 -9.50
C LYS A 13 -12.70 22.97 -10.99
N ARG A 14 -11.48 22.66 -11.43
CA ARG A 14 -11.21 22.28 -12.82
C ARG A 14 -11.93 20.98 -13.21
N GLN A 15 -12.01 20.00 -12.30
CA GLN A 15 -12.79 18.78 -12.53
C GLN A 15 -14.25 19.10 -12.84
N VAL A 16 -14.90 19.90 -11.98
CA VAL A 16 -16.29 20.31 -12.17
C VAL A 16 -16.48 21.06 -13.51
N LEU A 17 -15.60 22.00 -13.82
CA LEU A 17 -15.68 22.78 -15.05
C LEU A 17 -15.44 21.92 -16.30
N ASN A 18 -14.62 20.88 -16.22
CA ASN A 18 -14.33 19.94 -17.31
C ASN A 18 -15.29 18.75 -17.36
N GLY A 19 -16.27 18.68 -16.46
CA GLY A 19 -17.23 17.58 -16.37
C GLY A 19 -16.63 16.25 -15.95
N ILE A 20 -15.42 16.22 -15.35
CA ILE A 20 -14.78 15.00 -14.87
C ILE A 20 -15.45 14.55 -13.57
N THR A 21 -16.01 13.34 -13.58
CA THR A 21 -16.69 12.73 -12.44
C THR A 21 -15.80 11.68 -11.76
N SER A 22 -16.18 11.27 -10.53
CA SER A 22 -15.53 10.15 -9.87
C SER A 22 -15.64 8.84 -10.66
N ARG A 23 -16.70 8.66 -11.45
CA ARG A 23 -16.90 7.47 -12.30
C ARG A 23 -15.95 7.43 -13.49
N ASP A 24 -15.48 8.58 -13.98
CA ASP A 24 -14.48 8.66 -15.05
C ASP A 24 -13.08 8.28 -14.54
N ILE A 25 -12.83 8.45 -13.25
CA ILE A 25 -11.55 8.21 -12.59
C ILE A 25 -11.48 6.81 -11.97
N LEU A 26 -12.56 6.39 -11.29
CA LEU A 26 -12.61 5.12 -10.57
C LEU A 26 -13.03 3.99 -11.51
N THR A 27 -12.09 3.56 -12.35
CA THR A 27 -12.27 2.40 -13.25
C THR A 27 -11.62 1.15 -12.65
N PRO A 28 -11.92 -0.06 -13.14
CA PRO A 28 -11.24 -1.27 -12.72
C PRO A 28 -9.71 -1.18 -12.82
N GLU A 29 -9.20 -0.57 -13.92
CA GLU A 29 -7.77 -0.36 -14.14
C GLU A 29 -7.18 0.62 -13.14
N ALA A 30 -7.91 1.66 -12.75
CA ALA A 30 -7.47 2.60 -11.72
C ALA A 30 -7.38 1.93 -10.34
N ILE A 31 -8.34 1.06 -9.98
CA ILE A 31 -8.28 0.26 -8.75
C ILE A 31 -7.07 -0.69 -8.79
N ARG A 32 -6.83 -1.37 -9.92
CA ARG A 32 -5.65 -2.22 -10.10
C ARG A 32 -4.35 -1.43 -9.94
N ASN A 33 -4.25 -0.24 -10.52
CA ASN A 33 -3.11 0.66 -10.32
C ASN A 33 -2.90 1.02 -8.85
N ALA A 34 -3.97 1.33 -8.13
CA ALA A 34 -3.89 1.67 -6.70
C ALA A 34 -3.35 0.49 -5.89
N ILE A 35 -3.82 -0.74 -6.17
CA ILE A 35 -3.33 -1.97 -5.52
C ILE A 35 -1.84 -2.20 -5.85
N MET A 36 -1.43 -2.09 -7.12
CA MET A 36 -0.03 -2.26 -7.52
C MET A 36 0.89 -1.25 -6.82
N VAL A 37 0.51 0.02 -6.75
CA VAL A 37 1.27 1.06 -6.03
C VAL A 37 1.31 0.76 -4.52
N LEU A 38 0.22 0.28 -3.94
CA LEU A 38 0.16 -0.14 -2.54
C LEU A 38 1.16 -1.27 -2.25
N MET A 39 1.24 -2.28 -3.13
CA MET A 39 2.20 -3.38 -3.02
C MET A 39 3.63 -2.89 -3.10
N ALA A 40 3.91 -2.01 -4.05
CA ALA A 40 5.25 -1.45 -4.29
C ALA A 40 5.75 -0.52 -3.18
N THR A 41 4.82 0.13 -2.46
CA THR A 41 5.16 1.06 -1.37
C THR A 41 5.15 0.42 0.02
N GLY A 42 4.51 -0.73 0.19
CA GLY A 42 4.30 -1.33 1.50
C GLY A 42 3.36 -0.50 2.38
N GLY A 43 2.31 0.06 1.79
CA GLY A 43 1.34 0.91 2.48
C GLY A 43 0.56 0.21 3.60
N SER A 44 -0.45 0.87 4.12
CA SER A 44 -1.24 0.36 5.25
C SER A 44 -2.13 -0.84 4.85
N THR A 45 -2.27 -1.82 5.74
CA THR A 45 -3.25 -2.90 5.60
C THR A 45 -4.68 -2.40 5.54
N ASN A 46 -4.99 -1.23 6.14
CA ASN A 46 -6.29 -0.58 6.05
C ASN A 46 -6.68 -0.25 4.60
N CYS A 47 -5.70 -0.03 3.72
CA CYS A 47 -5.97 0.22 2.31
C CYS A 47 -6.70 -0.95 1.63
N VAL A 48 -6.54 -2.18 2.11
CA VAL A 48 -7.29 -3.35 1.59
C VAL A 48 -8.80 -3.12 1.81
N ILE A 49 -9.20 -2.82 3.04
CA ILE A 49 -10.62 -2.59 3.40
C ILE A 49 -11.17 -1.39 2.63
N HIS A 50 -10.45 -0.28 2.60
CA HIS A 50 -10.90 0.94 1.93
C HIS A 50 -10.98 0.77 0.41
N THR A 51 -10.04 0.07 -0.21
CA THR A 51 -10.10 -0.22 -1.65
C THR A 51 -11.28 -1.12 -1.99
N LEU A 52 -11.57 -2.13 -1.16
CA LEU A 52 -12.76 -2.96 -1.32
C LEU A 52 -14.05 -2.15 -1.21
N ALA A 53 -14.14 -1.23 -0.25
CA ALA A 53 -15.30 -0.35 -0.09
C ALA A 53 -15.51 0.55 -1.33
N ILE A 54 -14.45 1.19 -1.82
CA ILE A 54 -14.50 2.02 -3.04
C ILE A 54 -14.90 1.17 -4.26
N ALA A 55 -14.31 -0.01 -4.39
CA ALA A 55 -14.60 -0.93 -5.48
C ALA A 55 -16.07 -1.39 -5.47
N HIS A 56 -16.63 -1.65 -4.29
CA HIS A 56 -18.03 -1.99 -4.12
C HIS A 56 -18.96 -0.87 -4.62
N GLU A 57 -18.66 0.40 -4.28
CA GLU A 57 -19.45 1.56 -4.69
C GLU A 57 -19.47 1.78 -6.21
N ILE A 58 -18.47 1.31 -6.92
CA ILE A 58 -18.43 1.34 -8.39
C ILE A 58 -18.91 0.04 -9.04
N GLY A 59 -19.42 -0.90 -8.25
CA GLY A 59 -20.06 -2.13 -8.73
C GLY A 59 -19.09 -3.28 -9.00
N LEU A 60 -17.85 -3.24 -8.48
CA LEU A 60 -16.91 -4.35 -8.57
C LEU A 60 -17.17 -5.39 -7.49
N ASP A 61 -17.09 -6.65 -7.86
CA ASP A 61 -17.21 -7.76 -6.93
C ASP A 61 -15.97 -7.86 -6.01
N SER A 62 -16.22 -7.99 -4.71
CA SER A 62 -15.16 -8.03 -3.69
C SER A 62 -14.19 -9.20 -3.87
N LYS A 63 -14.67 -10.37 -4.33
CA LYS A 63 -13.80 -11.54 -4.58
C LYS A 63 -12.84 -11.27 -5.74
N THR A 64 -13.35 -10.62 -6.79
CA THR A 64 -12.52 -10.21 -7.93
C THR A 64 -11.41 -9.26 -7.49
N VAL A 65 -11.75 -8.26 -6.67
CA VAL A 65 -10.76 -7.28 -6.17
C VAL A 65 -9.76 -7.93 -5.21
N MET A 66 -10.20 -8.84 -4.33
CA MET A 66 -9.29 -9.64 -3.49
C MET A 66 -8.37 -10.51 -4.32
N GLY A 67 -8.85 -11.10 -5.42
CA GLY A 67 -7.99 -11.80 -6.38
C GLY A 67 -6.87 -10.93 -6.96
N TRP A 68 -7.14 -9.64 -7.22
CA TRP A 68 -6.09 -8.71 -7.65
C TRP A 68 -5.07 -8.42 -6.55
N PHE A 69 -5.52 -8.29 -5.28
CA PHE A 69 -4.59 -8.17 -4.15
C PHE A 69 -3.66 -9.39 -4.04
N GLU A 70 -4.19 -10.59 -4.23
CA GLU A 70 -3.41 -11.83 -4.21
C GLU A 70 -2.45 -11.91 -5.40
N GLU A 71 -2.92 -11.62 -6.63
CA GLU A 71 -2.12 -11.58 -7.84
C GLU A 71 -0.92 -10.62 -7.68
N TYR A 72 -1.19 -9.38 -7.25
CA TYR A 72 -0.16 -8.36 -7.16
C TYR A 72 0.72 -8.54 -5.91
N GLY A 73 0.19 -9.12 -4.83
CA GLY A 73 0.98 -9.53 -3.68
C GLY A 73 2.04 -10.58 -4.00
N ASN A 74 1.81 -11.37 -5.05
CA ASN A 74 2.78 -12.37 -5.52
C ASN A 74 3.74 -11.84 -6.61
N ASN A 75 3.39 -10.75 -7.32
CA ASN A 75 4.09 -10.35 -8.53
C ASN A 75 4.73 -8.94 -8.46
N ILE A 76 4.29 -8.07 -7.54
CA ILE A 76 4.82 -6.71 -7.44
C ILE A 76 5.83 -6.63 -6.29
N PRO A 77 7.10 -6.35 -6.56
CA PRO A 77 8.11 -6.22 -5.52
C PRO A 77 7.95 -4.92 -4.73
N LEU A 78 8.43 -4.92 -3.48
CA LEU A 78 8.53 -3.72 -2.67
C LEU A 78 9.72 -2.88 -3.14
N ILE A 79 9.48 -1.66 -3.62
CA ILE A 79 10.51 -0.75 -4.08
C ILE A 79 10.77 0.43 -3.14
N CYS A 80 9.97 0.59 -2.09
CA CYS A 80 10.14 1.65 -1.11
C CYS A 80 10.79 1.11 0.17
N ARG A 81 11.94 1.69 0.54
CA ARG A 81 12.70 1.35 1.74
C ARG A 81 12.36 2.31 2.88
N ILE A 82 11.15 2.23 3.39
CA ILE A 82 10.65 3.11 4.46
C ILE A 82 10.05 2.31 5.61
N ASN A 83 9.93 2.94 6.78
CA ASN A 83 9.30 2.33 7.93
C ASN A 83 7.86 1.83 7.60
N PRO A 84 7.46 0.62 8.02
CA PRO A 84 8.13 -0.32 8.92
C PRO A 84 9.06 -1.34 8.23
N ALA A 85 9.14 -1.38 6.90
CA ALA A 85 10.00 -2.32 6.17
C ALA A 85 11.50 -2.01 6.37
N SER A 86 11.85 -0.77 6.66
CA SER A 86 13.19 -0.33 7.05
C SER A 86 13.08 0.71 8.17
N LYS A 87 14.08 0.74 9.06
CA LYS A 87 14.18 1.75 10.13
C LYS A 87 15.05 2.95 9.75
N GLU A 88 15.64 2.93 8.55
CA GLU A 88 16.59 3.96 8.10
C GLU A 88 15.91 5.20 7.54
N PHE A 89 14.77 5.02 6.88
CA PHE A 89 14.06 6.08 6.19
C PHE A 89 12.60 6.13 6.63
N ASP A 90 12.04 7.34 6.61
CA ASP A 90 10.66 7.60 7.02
C ASP A 90 9.82 8.23 5.89
N ALA A 91 8.63 8.72 6.24
CA ALA A 91 7.72 9.35 5.30
C ALA A 91 8.25 10.68 4.74
N GLU A 92 9.09 11.41 5.48
CA GLU A 92 9.72 12.65 5.02
C GLU A 92 10.78 12.35 3.95
N ASP A 93 11.58 11.29 4.16
CA ASP A 93 12.56 10.83 3.17
C ASP A 93 11.86 10.36 1.89
N PHE A 94 10.73 9.63 2.03
CA PHE A 94 9.91 9.23 0.91
C PHE A 94 9.39 10.43 0.10
N TYR A 95 8.87 11.45 0.78
CA TYR A 95 8.43 12.69 0.13
C TYR A 95 9.60 13.36 -0.63
N LYS A 96 10.75 13.51 0.02
CA LYS A 96 11.96 14.12 -0.58
C LYS A 96 12.47 13.31 -1.78
N ALA A 97 12.39 11.98 -1.74
CA ALA A 97 12.78 11.11 -2.84
C ALA A 97 11.85 11.18 -4.07
N GLY A 98 10.74 11.90 -3.97
CA GLY A 98 9.76 12.12 -5.05
C GLY A 98 8.39 11.50 -4.81
N GLY A 99 8.19 10.77 -3.70
CA GLY A 99 6.90 10.24 -3.27
C GLY A 99 6.19 9.35 -4.30
N ILE A 100 4.87 9.32 -4.26
CA ILE A 100 4.04 8.50 -5.17
C ILE A 100 4.32 8.78 -6.67
N PRO A 101 4.53 10.01 -7.14
CA PRO A 101 4.89 10.23 -8.54
C PRO A 101 6.18 9.54 -8.98
N GLU A 102 7.19 9.45 -8.11
CA GLU A 102 8.41 8.71 -8.42
C GLU A 102 8.16 7.20 -8.46
N VAL A 103 7.38 6.68 -7.50
CA VAL A 103 6.93 5.28 -7.52
C VAL A 103 6.21 4.95 -8.82
N GLN A 104 5.25 5.77 -9.24
CA GLN A 104 4.53 5.58 -10.50
C GLN A 104 5.46 5.61 -11.72
N ARG A 105 6.50 6.45 -11.69
CA ARG A 105 7.51 6.52 -12.74
C ARG A 105 8.34 5.23 -12.82
N GLN A 106 8.78 4.69 -11.68
CA GLN A 106 9.47 3.42 -11.61
C GLN A 106 8.58 2.26 -12.07
N MET A 107 7.30 2.31 -11.72
CA MET A 107 6.31 1.27 -12.04
C MET A 107 5.66 1.44 -13.43
N LYS A 108 6.05 2.43 -14.21
CA LYS A 108 5.44 2.73 -15.52
C LYS A 108 5.22 1.49 -16.42
N PRO A 109 6.14 0.50 -16.49
CA PRO A 109 5.92 -0.68 -17.32
C PRO A 109 4.78 -1.60 -16.87
N LEU A 110 4.33 -1.48 -15.62
CA LEU A 110 3.31 -2.34 -15.00
C LEU A 110 1.95 -1.65 -14.92
N LEU A 111 1.93 -0.31 -14.88
CA LEU A 111 0.70 0.46 -14.66
C LEU A 111 -0.11 0.65 -15.94
N TYR A 112 -1.42 0.74 -15.78
CA TYR A 112 -2.36 1.22 -16.80
C TYR A 112 -2.23 2.74 -16.92
N ASN A 113 -1.28 3.20 -17.73
CA ASN A 113 -0.83 4.60 -17.79
C ASN A 113 -1.90 5.58 -18.30
N ASP A 114 -2.90 5.08 -19.04
CA ASP A 114 -3.96 5.90 -19.66
C ASP A 114 -5.13 6.18 -18.71
N CYS A 115 -5.10 5.65 -17.48
CA CYS A 115 -6.13 5.93 -16.47
C CYS A 115 -6.19 7.44 -16.18
N MET A 116 -7.39 8.00 -16.28
CA MET A 116 -7.69 9.40 -15.96
C MET A 116 -7.48 9.67 -14.48
N THR A 117 -7.01 10.87 -14.17
CA THR A 117 -6.83 11.33 -12.79
C THR A 117 -7.61 12.60 -12.50
N VAL A 118 -7.62 12.98 -11.22
CA VAL A 118 -8.25 14.22 -10.74
C VAL A 118 -7.70 15.49 -11.40
N THR A 119 -6.53 15.44 -12.03
CA THR A 119 -5.92 16.60 -12.70
C THR A 119 -6.46 16.82 -14.12
N GLY A 120 -7.30 15.91 -14.64
CA GLY A 120 -7.73 15.89 -16.03
C GLY A 120 -6.64 15.39 -16.99
N LYS A 121 -5.60 14.78 -16.47
CA LYS A 121 -4.52 14.12 -17.21
C LYS A 121 -4.43 12.67 -16.78
N THR A 122 -3.78 11.86 -17.59
CA THR A 122 -3.55 10.45 -17.24
C THR A 122 -2.48 10.28 -16.17
N ILE A 123 -2.42 9.08 -15.56
CA ILE A 123 -1.36 8.72 -14.61
C ILE A 123 0.01 8.86 -15.26
N GLY A 124 0.17 8.37 -16.50
CA GLY A 124 1.42 8.44 -17.24
C GLY A 124 1.88 9.87 -17.50
N GLU A 125 0.95 10.76 -17.89
CA GLU A 125 1.24 12.20 -18.11
C GLU A 125 1.65 12.89 -16.81
N ASN A 126 0.95 12.62 -15.70
CA ASN A 126 1.26 13.21 -14.40
C ASN A 126 2.63 12.73 -13.87
N ALA A 127 2.91 11.43 -13.98
CA ALA A 127 4.21 10.88 -13.57
C ALA A 127 5.36 11.46 -14.39
N ALA A 128 5.17 11.67 -15.70
CA ALA A 128 6.16 12.28 -16.57
C ALA A 128 6.37 13.78 -16.29
N ALA A 129 5.29 14.50 -15.98
CA ALA A 129 5.32 15.95 -15.73
C ALA A 129 5.80 16.30 -14.31
N CYS A 130 5.70 15.38 -13.37
CA CYS A 130 6.07 15.63 -11.98
C CYS A 130 7.58 15.89 -11.85
N ARG A 131 7.92 17.02 -11.24
CA ARG A 131 9.31 17.40 -10.92
C ARG A 131 9.48 17.36 -9.41
N SER A 132 10.45 16.60 -8.95
CA SER A 132 10.84 16.63 -7.54
C SER A 132 11.49 17.98 -7.20
N LEU A 133 11.16 18.52 -6.03
CA LEU A 133 11.82 19.70 -5.45
C LEU A 133 13.20 19.35 -4.87
N TYR A 134 13.45 18.07 -4.65
CA TYR A 134 14.67 17.54 -4.03
C TYR A 134 15.38 16.58 -4.99
N PRO A 135 16.70 16.36 -4.83
CA PRO A 135 17.41 15.32 -5.54
C PRO A 135 16.77 13.94 -5.30
N LYS A 136 16.70 13.13 -6.35
CA LYS A 136 16.22 11.74 -6.21
C LYS A 136 17.12 10.96 -5.26
N ASN A 137 16.51 10.13 -4.42
CA ASN A 137 17.23 9.20 -3.57
C ASN A 137 16.86 7.76 -3.93
N PRO A 138 17.72 7.07 -4.72
CA PRO A 138 17.47 5.69 -5.16
C PRO A 138 17.63 4.65 -4.04
N GLU A 139 18.09 5.06 -2.85
CA GLU A 139 18.10 4.19 -1.67
C GLU A 139 16.74 4.14 -0.98
N VAL A 140 15.94 5.21 -1.11
CA VAL A 140 14.58 5.30 -0.54
C VAL A 140 13.53 4.72 -1.50
N ILE A 141 13.58 5.12 -2.78
CA ILE A 141 12.72 4.59 -3.85
C ILE A 141 13.63 3.93 -4.88
N THR A 142 13.68 2.60 -4.83
CA THR A 142 14.52 1.78 -5.71
C THR A 142 13.83 1.53 -7.06
N SER A 143 14.51 0.88 -8.00
CA SER A 143 13.93 0.50 -9.28
C SER A 143 13.29 -0.89 -9.26
N LEU A 144 12.46 -1.19 -10.26
CA LEU A 144 11.89 -2.54 -10.44
C LEU A 144 12.96 -3.60 -10.72
N GLU A 145 14.07 -3.22 -11.37
CA GLU A 145 15.19 -4.14 -11.67
C GLU A 145 16.03 -4.48 -10.43
N LYS A 146 16.02 -3.57 -9.45
CA LYS A 146 16.72 -3.76 -8.17
C LYS A 146 15.81 -3.33 -7.03
N PRO A 147 14.74 -4.08 -6.74
CA PRO A 147 13.79 -3.74 -5.70
C PRO A 147 14.43 -3.86 -4.31
N PHE A 148 13.90 -3.11 -3.34
CA PHE A 148 14.30 -3.24 -1.93
C PHE A 148 14.03 -4.64 -1.40
N SER A 149 12.89 -5.23 -1.77
CA SER A 149 12.54 -6.61 -1.46
C SER A 149 11.80 -7.25 -2.64
N THR A 150 12.09 -8.51 -2.91
CA THR A 150 11.33 -9.31 -3.90
C THR A 150 9.93 -9.66 -3.40
N LEU A 151 9.69 -9.59 -2.08
CA LEU A 151 8.37 -9.72 -1.51
C LEU A 151 7.62 -8.40 -1.64
N ALA A 152 6.32 -8.48 -1.92
CA ALA A 152 5.46 -7.31 -1.94
C ALA A 152 5.31 -6.66 -0.56
N GLY A 153 4.83 -5.44 -0.54
CA GLY A 153 4.54 -4.72 0.70
C GLY A 153 3.42 -5.35 1.53
N LEU A 154 2.45 -5.99 0.88
CA LEU A 154 1.38 -6.75 1.50
C LEU A 154 1.30 -8.14 0.89
N ALA A 155 0.89 -9.13 1.69
CA ALA A 155 0.57 -10.48 1.26
C ALA A 155 -0.83 -10.87 1.73
N ILE A 156 -1.60 -11.51 0.84
CA ILE A 156 -2.87 -12.14 1.18
C ILE A 156 -2.55 -13.59 1.56
N MET A 157 -3.09 -14.00 2.68
CA MET A 157 -2.85 -15.32 3.25
C MET A 157 -4.17 -16.06 3.47
N HIS A 158 -4.11 -17.38 3.39
CA HIS A 158 -5.22 -18.28 3.66
C HIS A 158 -4.78 -19.32 4.68
N GLY A 159 -5.71 -19.77 5.51
CA GLY A 159 -5.45 -20.82 6.49
C GLY A 159 -6.71 -21.22 7.25
N ASN A 160 -6.61 -22.24 8.07
CA ASN A 160 -7.74 -22.71 8.87
C ASN A 160 -8.22 -21.73 9.94
N LEU A 161 -7.35 -20.80 10.36
CA LEU A 161 -7.72 -19.72 11.28
C LEU A 161 -8.47 -18.58 10.55
N ALA A 162 -8.08 -18.30 9.30
CA ALA A 162 -8.69 -17.28 8.45
C ALA A 162 -8.90 -17.87 7.05
N PRO A 163 -9.97 -18.70 6.87
CA PRO A 163 -10.17 -19.43 5.62
C PRO A 163 -10.51 -18.53 4.44
N ASP A 164 -11.17 -17.40 4.69
CA ASP A 164 -11.51 -16.45 3.63
C ASP A 164 -10.29 -15.62 3.23
N THR A 165 -9.70 -14.88 4.12
CA THR A 165 -8.43 -14.16 3.89
C THR A 165 -7.81 -13.64 5.20
N ALA A 166 -6.48 -13.45 5.19
CA ALA A 166 -5.74 -12.64 6.15
C ALA A 166 -4.75 -11.74 5.40
N VAL A 167 -4.32 -10.65 6.01
CA VAL A 167 -3.37 -9.71 5.41
C VAL A 167 -2.13 -9.61 6.30
N ALA A 168 -0.96 -9.72 5.69
CA ALA A 168 0.31 -9.55 6.37
C ALA A 168 1.22 -8.54 5.64
N LYS A 169 2.24 -8.05 6.34
CA LYS A 169 3.32 -7.22 5.78
C LYS A 169 4.63 -8.00 5.84
N PRO A 170 4.94 -8.82 4.82
CA PRO A 170 6.08 -9.75 4.89
C PRO A 170 7.43 -9.06 5.08
N ALA A 171 7.59 -7.87 4.48
CA ALA A 171 8.83 -7.09 4.58
C ALA A 171 9.07 -6.51 5.99
N ALA A 172 8.04 -6.45 6.84
CA ALA A 172 8.15 -6.01 8.24
C ALA A 172 8.38 -7.19 9.21
N VAL A 173 8.37 -8.43 8.71
CA VAL A 173 8.59 -9.65 9.49
C VAL A 173 10.00 -10.15 9.24
N ALA A 174 10.77 -10.30 10.33
CA ALA A 174 12.13 -10.85 10.26
C ALA A 174 12.11 -12.26 9.64
N GLU A 175 13.10 -12.58 8.81
CA GLU A 175 13.10 -13.79 8.00
C GLU A 175 13.02 -15.06 8.86
N GLU A 176 13.72 -15.07 9.99
CA GLU A 176 13.80 -16.19 10.93
C GLU A 176 12.46 -16.51 11.62
N VAL A 177 11.49 -15.58 11.61
CA VAL A 177 10.18 -15.78 12.24
C VAL A 177 9.03 -15.88 11.23
N ARG A 178 9.32 -15.86 9.92
CA ARG A 178 8.28 -16.04 8.88
C ARG A 178 7.68 -17.44 8.89
N HIS A 179 8.43 -18.43 9.35
CA HIS A 179 7.97 -19.79 9.64
C HIS A 179 8.10 -20.05 11.13
N PHE A 180 6.99 -20.02 11.85
CA PHE A 180 6.99 -20.18 13.28
C PHE A 180 5.89 -21.14 13.72
N THR A 181 6.23 -22.02 14.67
CA THR A 181 5.27 -22.90 15.33
C THR A 181 5.39 -22.69 16.84
N GLY A 182 4.27 -22.42 17.49
CA GLY A 182 4.27 -22.15 18.91
C GLY A 182 2.92 -22.43 19.56
N LYS A 183 2.90 -22.44 20.89
CA LYS A 183 1.67 -22.57 21.65
C LYS A 183 0.89 -21.24 21.60
N ALA A 184 -0.36 -21.29 21.14
CA ALA A 184 -1.23 -20.11 21.14
C ALA A 184 -1.59 -19.70 22.58
N ILE A 185 -1.58 -18.38 22.82
CA ILE A 185 -2.15 -17.74 23.98
C ILE A 185 -3.13 -16.65 23.47
N CYS A 186 -4.42 -16.83 23.79
CA CYS A 186 -5.49 -16.00 23.24
C CYS A 186 -5.98 -15.01 24.29
N PHE A 187 -6.35 -13.81 23.82
CA PHE A 187 -6.87 -12.73 24.63
C PHE A 187 -8.09 -12.11 23.94
N ASP A 188 -9.02 -11.61 24.75
CA ASP A 188 -10.26 -11.00 24.26
C ASP A 188 -10.10 -9.50 23.96
N SER A 189 -8.95 -8.89 24.28
CA SER A 189 -8.69 -7.47 24.05
C SER A 189 -7.19 -7.14 24.10
N GLU A 190 -6.82 -6.00 23.51
CA GLU A 190 -5.49 -5.42 23.57
C GLU A 190 -5.07 -5.09 25.02
N ASP A 191 -6.01 -4.61 25.84
CA ASP A 191 -5.76 -4.33 27.25
C ASP A 191 -5.37 -5.60 28.02
N ALA A 192 -6.05 -6.72 27.73
CA ALA A 192 -5.73 -8.01 28.33
C ALA A 192 -4.33 -8.51 27.94
N VAL A 193 -3.88 -8.23 26.69
CA VAL A 193 -2.50 -8.51 26.26
C VAL A 193 -1.51 -7.64 27.03
N SER A 194 -1.77 -6.35 27.17
CA SER A 194 -0.93 -5.41 27.91
C SER A 194 -0.77 -5.83 29.36
N ASP A 195 -1.85 -6.22 30.00
CA ASP A 195 -1.85 -6.79 31.36
C ASP A 195 -1.02 -8.09 31.46
N ALA A 196 -1.17 -8.97 30.47
CA ALA A 196 -0.43 -10.22 30.43
C ALA A 196 1.08 -10.01 30.23
N ILE A 197 1.47 -8.99 29.46
CA ILE A 197 2.88 -8.56 29.32
C ILE A 197 3.41 -8.08 30.67
N ALA A 198 2.69 -7.16 31.34
CA ALA A 198 3.09 -6.62 32.63
C ALA A 198 3.24 -7.73 33.71
N LYS A 199 2.38 -8.73 33.65
CA LYS A 199 2.40 -9.91 34.55
C LYS A 199 3.36 -11.02 34.09
N GLN A 200 4.09 -10.82 33.00
CA GLN A 200 5.03 -11.79 32.41
C GLN A 200 4.40 -13.18 32.11
N LEU A 201 3.13 -13.19 31.71
CA LEU A 201 2.42 -14.44 31.38
C LEU A 201 2.77 -14.94 29.97
N ILE A 202 3.13 -14.03 29.05
CA ILE A 202 3.59 -14.36 27.70
C ILE A 202 5.05 -14.80 27.77
N LYS A 203 5.32 -15.98 27.27
CA LYS A 203 6.67 -16.62 27.32
C LYS A 203 7.23 -16.74 25.90
N PRO A 204 8.58 -16.84 25.76
CA PRO A 204 9.18 -17.22 24.50
C PRO A 204 8.55 -18.49 23.93
N GLY A 205 8.26 -18.50 22.64
CA GLY A 205 7.60 -19.61 21.96
C GLY A 205 6.06 -19.55 21.94
N HIS A 206 5.44 -18.52 22.55
CA HIS A 206 4.01 -18.29 22.40
C HIS A 206 3.68 -17.57 21.08
N VAL A 207 2.53 -17.93 20.49
CA VAL A 207 1.83 -17.16 19.45
C VAL A 207 0.71 -16.41 20.15
N VAL A 208 0.78 -15.08 20.17
CA VAL A 208 -0.24 -14.23 20.78
C VAL A 208 -1.38 -14.02 19.76
N VAL A 209 -2.60 -14.32 20.18
CA VAL A 209 -3.82 -14.11 19.39
C VAL A 209 -4.72 -13.15 20.16
N VAL A 210 -5.24 -12.10 19.50
CA VAL A 210 -6.08 -11.06 20.11
C VAL A 210 -7.39 -10.98 19.34
#